data_0ac4382a5967e58447e6766844b88c21
#
_entry.id   0ac4382a5967e58447e6766844b88c21
#
_cell.length_a   1.000
_cell.length_b   1.000
_cell.length_c   1.000
_cell.angle_alpha   90.00
_cell.angle_beta   90.00
_cell.angle_gamma   90.00
#
_symmetry.space_group_name_H-M   'P 1'
#
loop_
_entity.id
_entity.type
_entity.pdbx_description
1 polymer ?
#
loop_
_entity_poly.entity_id
_entity_poly.type
_entity_poly.pdbx_seq_one_letter_code
_entity_poly.pdbx_strand_id
1 'polypeptide(L)'
;VHASADGRPYGVVESIDKEGGLGLVPVSGAPESPPTTTTLNGNWIADRTATMNYPGGFDGFFNALLSLNDKGQAAKAAYNPLSNENPEASCVGRPTPAAVVSSSLYLLQIDIREAEEIVVLRSESYGEERTVYMDGREHPGPDERFITGHSIGWWEADTLVVDTRNFEDHRSPYQTGVPSGGQKHVVERYRLNEEGTRIELEFTLEDPEYLAELMVHRRPLMYSPHLTMFPGECNLESTSRFVRG
;
A
#
# COMPACT_ATOMS: atom_id res chain seq x y z
N VAL A 1 13.96 -14.15 2.22
CA VAL A 1 15.28 -13.54 2.35
C VAL A 1 15.27 -12.23 1.60
N HIS A 2 15.36 -11.12 2.31
CA HIS A 2 15.35 -9.79 1.69
C HIS A 2 16.80 -9.33 1.48
N ALA A 3 17.11 -8.83 0.30
CA ALA A 3 18.36 -8.10 0.07
C ALA A 3 18.15 -6.62 0.47
N SER A 4 19.17 -6.01 1.08
CA SER A 4 19.17 -4.56 1.32
C SER A 4 19.27 -3.79 -0.01
N ALA A 5 18.85 -2.53 -0.02
CA ALA A 5 18.98 -1.66 -1.20
C ALA A 5 20.43 -1.49 -1.70
N ASP A 6 21.42 -1.81 -0.87
CA ASP A 6 22.85 -1.81 -1.19
C ASP A 6 23.38 -3.19 -1.64
N GLY A 7 22.48 -4.16 -1.86
CA GLY A 7 22.83 -5.49 -2.37
C GLY A 7 23.50 -6.42 -1.36
N ARG A 8 23.56 -6.06 -0.08
CA ARG A 8 24.14 -6.93 0.94
C ARG A 8 23.19 -8.05 1.31
N PRO A 9 23.65 -9.30 1.37
CA PRO A 9 22.83 -10.41 1.80
C PRO A 9 22.43 -10.23 3.27
N TYR A 10 21.15 -10.42 3.57
CA TYR A 10 20.70 -10.59 4.96
C TYR A 10 21.11 -11.96 5.47
N GLY A 11 21.57 -12.01 6.70
CA GLY A 11 21.75 -13.28 7.40
C GLY A 11 20.42 -13.86 7.88
N VAL A 12 20.33 -15.17 7.91
CA VAL A 12 19.26 -15.89 8.63
C VAL A 12 19.71 -16.05 10.07
N VAL A 13 18.83 -15.77 11.02
CA VAL A 13 19.11 -16.07 12.43
C VAL A 13 18.98 -17.59 12.60
N GLU A 14 20.12 -18.29 12.75
CA GLU A 14 20.12 -19.72 13.02
C GLU A 14 19.99 -20.06 14.50
N SER A 15 20.46 -19.17 15.37
CA SER A 15 20.41 -19.40 16.82
C SER A 15 20.46 -18.08 17.57
N ILE A 16 19.91 -18.08 18.76
CA ILE A 16 20.14 -17.06 19.78
C ILE A 16 20.99 -17.77 20.83
N ASP A 17 22.20 -17.28 21.09
CA ASP A 17 23.04 -17.81 22.15
C ASP A 17 22.47 -17.47 23.54
N LYS A 18 23.05 -18.08 24.58
CA LYS A 18 22.59 -17.88 25.97
C LYS A 18 22.83 -16.45 26.50
N GLU A 19 23.59 -15.65 25.77
CA GLU A 19 23.95 -14.27 26.11
C GLU A 19 23.14 -13.28 25.28
N GLY A 20 22.23 -13.75 24.41
CA GLY A 20 21.37 -12.95 23.55
C GLY A 20 22.03 -12.53 22.23
N GLY A 21 23.16 -13.12 21.88
CA GLY A 21 23.82 -12.94 20.59
C GLY A 21 23.03 -13.61 19.46
N LEU A 22 22.91 -12.92 18.33
CA LEU A 22 22.29 -13.46 17.15
C LEU A 22 23.34 -14.15 16.26
N GLY A 23 23.23 -15.48 16.14
CA GLY A 23 24.01 -16.23 15.16
C GLY A 23 23.48 -15.94 13.75
N LEU A 24 24.10 -15.00 13.04
CA LEU A 24 23.76 -14.67 11.66
C LEU A 24 24.61 -15.52 10.73
N VAL A 25 23.96 -16.37 9.92
CA VAL A 25 24.63 -17.11 8.86
C VAL A 25 24.38 -16.39 7.53
N PRO A 26 25.40 -16.12 6.74
CA PRO A 26 25.22 -15.59 5.39
C PRO A 26 24.36 -16.55 4.57
N VAL A 27 23.32 -16.04 3.92
CA VAL A 27 22.52 -16.86 3.00
C VAL A 27 23.38 -17.13 1.77
N SER A 28 23.85 -18.36 1.64
CA SER A 28 24.51 -18.79 0.41
C SER A 28 23.50 -18.89 -0.71
N GLY A 29 23.70 -18.14 -1.79
CA GLY A 29 22.82 -18.16 -2.96
C GLY A 29 21.90 -16.96 -3.10
N ALA A 30 22.17 -15.83 -2.40
CA ALA A 30 21.56 -14.57 -2.77
C ALA A 30 21.87 -14.28 -4.26
N PRO A 31 20.89 -13.88 -5.08
CA PRO A 31 21.13 -13.57 -6.48
C PRO A 31 22.22 -12.51 -6.59
N GLU A 32 23.20 -12.71 -7.45
CA GLU A 32 24.27 -11.74 -7.72
C GLU A 32 23.72 -10.43 -8.31
N SER A 33 22.51 -10.49 -8.85
CA SER A 33 21.80 -9.35 -9.45
C SER A 33 20.34 -9.38 -9.03
N PRO A 34 19.69 -8.20 -8.90
CA PRO A 34 18.25 -8.14 -8.63
C PRO A 34 17.46 -8.80 -9.77
N PRO A 35 16.34 -9.48 -9.47
CA PRO A 35 15.48 -10.05 -10.48
C PRO A 35 14.89 -8.97 -11.39
N THR A 36 14.68 -9.30 -12.66
CA THR A 36 14.16 -8.37 -13.68
C THR A 36 12.89 -8.90 -14.34
N THR A 37 12.09 -7.98 -14.85
CA THR A 37 10.87 -8.26 -15.63
C THR A 37 10.73 -7.24 -16.76
N THR A 38 9.89 -7.56 -17.75
CA THR A 38 9.51 -6.64 -18.85
C THR A 38 8.07 -6.16 -18.73
N THR A 39 7.39 -6.49 -17.65
CA THR A 39 5.97 -6.18 -17.44
C THR A 39 5.73 -5.77 -15.99
N LEU A 40 4.63 -5.05 -15.75
CA LEU A 40 4.19 -4.73 -14.38
C LEU A 40 3.60 -5.94 -13.65
N ASN A 41 3.25 -7.03 -14.34
CA ASN A 41 2.75 -8.25 -13.71
C ASN A 41 3.74 -8.81 -12.70
N GLY A 42 3.24 -9.21 -11.54
CA GLY A 42 4.04 -9.89 -10.53
C GLY A 42 3.93 -9.32 -9.13
N ASN A 43 4.87 -9.71 -8.29
CA ASN A 43 4.92 -9.37 -6.88
C ASN A 43 5.95 -8.26 -6.64
N TRP A 44 5.54 -7.27 -5.87
CA TRP A 44 6.28 -6.04 -5.62
C TRP A 44 6.30 -5.69 -4.14
N ILE A 45 7.42 -5.18 -3.65
CA ILE A 45 7.56 -4.69 -2.28
C ILE A 45 8.33 -3.36 -2.29
N ALA A 46 7.91 -2.39 -1.48
CA ALA A 46 8.62 -1.12 -1.41
C ALA A 46 9.94 -1.24 -0.64
N ASP A 47 10.92 -0.43 -1.03
CA ASP A 47 12.14 -0.26 -0.24
C ASP A 47 11.76 0.41 1.11
N ARG A 48 12.09 -0.28 2.20
CA ARG A 48 11.76 0.17 3.56
C ARG A 48 12.73 1.19 4.12
N THR A 49 13.92 1.30 3.53
CA THR A 49 15.04 1.98 4.16
C THR A 49 14.70 3.42 4.54
N ALA A 50 14.12 4.17 3.62
CA ALA A 50 13.74 5.56 3.88
C ALA A 50 12.63 5.69 4.94
N THR A 51 11.64 4.80 4.88
CA THR A 51 10.47 4.82 5.77
C THR A 51 10.83 4.42 7.20
N MET A 52 11.64 3.37 7.36
CA MET A 52 11.99 2.84 8.68
C MET A 52 13.02 3.71 9.41
N ASN A 53 13.85 4.44 8.67
CA ASN A 53 14.85 5.34 9.26
C ASN A 53 14.30 6.74 9.55
N TYR A 54 13.04 7.01 9.21
CA TYR A 54 12.40 8.30 9.51
C TYR A 54 12.09 8.43 11.01
N PRO A 55 12.22 9.64 11.62
CA PRO A 55 11.82 9.86 13.01
C PRO A 55 10.36 9.45 13.27
N GLY A 56 10.15 8.54 14.20
CA GLY A 56 8.83 7.91 14.42
C GLY A 56 8.51 6.74 13.49
N GLY A 57 9.49 6.27 12.70
CA GLY A 57 9.36 5.11 11.82
C GLY A 57 8.30 5.29 10.74
N PHE A 58 7.60 4.21 10.43
CA PHE A 58 6.55 4.17 9.43
C PHE A 58 5.44 5.22 9.64
N ASP A 59 4.92 5.31 10.86
CA ASP A 59 3.85 6.26 11.18
C ASP A 59 4.32 7.71 11.12
N GLY A 60 5.54 7.98 11.60
CA GLY A 60 6.15 9.30 11.53
C GLY A 60 6.30 9.77 10.09
N PHE A 61 6.80 8.89 9.22
CA PHE A 61 6.98 9.17 7.80
C PHE A 61 5.67 9.56 7.11
N PHE A 62 4.62 8.75 7.27
CA PHE A 62 3.33 9.03 6.62
C PHE A 62 2.58 10.21 7.24
N ASN A 63 2.68 10.40 8.53
CA ASN A 63 2.09 11.58 9.18
C ASN A 63 2.72 12.89 8.69
N ALA A 64 4.01 12.87 8.37
CA ALA A 64 4.69 14.06 7.84
C ALA A 64 4.29 14.41 6.41
N LEU A 65 3.73 13.46 5.65
CA LEU A 65 3.28 13.67 4.27
C LEU A 65 1.88 14.29 4.19
N LEU A 66 1.11 14.24 5.30
CA LEU A 66 -0.28 14.71 5.34
C LEU A 66 -0.37 16.18 5.78
N SER A 67 -0.80 17.04 4.87
CA SER A 67 -1.23 18.40 5.20
C SER A 67 -2.73 18.42 5.49
N LEU A 68 -3.13 18.29 6.76
CA LEU A 68 -4.53 18.26 7.17
C LEU A 68 -5.09 19.67 7.33
N ASN A 69 -6.32 19.90 6.83
CA ASN A 69 -7.09 21.08 7.19
C ASN A 69 -7.68 20.93 8.62
N ASP A 70 -8.36 21.95 9.12
CA ASP A 70 -8.92 21.96 10.48
C ASP A 70 -9.88 20.79 10.73
N LYS A 71 -10.70 20.41 9.73
CA LYS A 71 -11.62 19.28 9.82
C LYS A 71 -10.85 17.95 9.90
N GLY A 72 -9.81 17.78 9.09
CA GLY A 72 -8.93 16.61 9.11
C GLY A 72 -8.19 16.47 10.43
N GLN A 73 -7.69 17.57 10.98
CA GLN A 73 -7.03 17.60 12.31
C GLN A 73 -8.00 17.20 13.41
N ALA A 74 -9.22 17.75 13.41
CA ALA A 74 -10.25 17.44 14.39
C ALA A 74 -10.69 15.96 14.30
N ALA A 75 -10.89 15.43 13.09
CA ALA A 75 -11.24 14.02 12.88
C ALA A 75 -10.14 13.08 13.39
N LYS A 76 -8.88 13.40 13.09
CA LYS A 76 -7.73 12.63 13.57
C LYS A 76 -7.61 12.65 15.10
N ALA A 77 -7.81 13.82 15.72
CA ALA A 77 -7.75 13.97 17.19
C ALA A 77 -8.89 13.22 17.91
N ALA A 78 -10.05 13.11 17.28
CA ALA A 78 -11.21 12.40 17.83
C ALA A 78 -11.13 10.88 17.64
N TYR A 79 -10.25 10.38 16.79
CA TYR A 79 -10.16 8.96 16.46
C TYR A 79 -9.54 8.12 17.58
N ASN A 80 -10.20 7.05 17.95
CA ASN A 80 -9.67 6.07 18.89
C ASN A 80 -9.37 4.74 18.16
N PRO A 81 -8.09 4.40 17.92
CA PRO A 81 -7.73 3.17 17.20
C PRO A 81 -8.10 1.89 17.95
N LEU A 82 -8.42 1.97 19.24
CA LEU A 82 -8.84 0.84 20.08
C LEU A 82 -10.38 0.76 20.23
N SER A 83 -11.13 1.51 19.44
CA SER A 83 -12.59 1.49 19.42
C SER A 83 -13.13 0.72 18.23
N ASN A 84 -14.44 0.44 18.23
CA ASN A 84 -15.16 -0.12 17.08
C ASN A 84 -15.20 0.81 15.85
N GLU A 85 -14.76 2.06 15.99
CA GLU A 85 -14.61 2.97 14.85
C GLU A 85 -13.42 2.59 13.95
N ASN A 86 -12.48 1.80 14.47
CA ASN A 86 -11.37 1.29 13.68
C ASN A 86 -11.86 0.20 12.70
N PRO A 87 -11.86 0.43 11.38
CA PRO A 87 -12.34 -0.56 10.42
C PRO A 87 -11.55 -1.88 10.48
N GLU A 88 -10.27 -1.81 10.81
CA GLU A 88 -9.40 -2.98 10.96
C GLU A 88 -9.88 -3.93 12.07
N ALA A 89 -10.57 -3.41 13.08
CA ALA A 89 -11.19 -4.23 14.13
C ALA A 89 -12.32 -5.13 13.58
N SER A 90 -12.90 -4.74 12.45
CA SER A 90 -13.93 -5.49 11.72
C SER A 90 -13.40 -6.17 10.46
N CYS A 91 -12.10 -6.37 10.36
CA CYS A 91 -11.43 -6.94 9.19
C CYS A 91 -11.66 -6.15 7.88
N VAL A 92 -11.93 -4.88 7.98
CA VAL A 92 -12.05 -4.00 6.83
C VAL A 92 -10.70 -3.34 6.58
N GLY A 93 -10.14 -3.56 5.41
CA GLY A 93 -8.88 -2.94 4.97
C GLY A 93 -9.02 -1.44 4.79
N ARG A 94 -7.89 -0.79 4.61
CA ARG A 94 -7.83 0.66 4.39
C ARG A 94 -8.12 0.99 2.92
N PRO A 95 -8.80 2.11 2.62
CA PRO A 95 -9.06 2.50 1.24
C PRO A 95 -7.79 2.93 0.50
N THR A 96 -7.86 2.94 -0.82
CA THR A 96 -6.79 3.48 -1.69
C THR A 96 -6.36 4.90 -1.23
N PRO A 97 -5.06 5.19 -1.16
CA PRO A 97 -3.91 4.43 -1.66
C PRO A 97 -3.23 3.50 -0.62
N ALA A 98 -3.94 3.04 0.39
CA ALA A 98 -3.35 2.34 1.52
C ALA A 98 -2.58 1.07 1.16
N ALA A 99 -3.05 0.27 0.18
CA ALA A 99 -2.34 -0.91 -0.28
C ALA A 99 -0.93 -0.57 -0.79
N VAL A 100 -0.80 0.53 -1.55
CA VAL A 100 0.47 1.06 -2.02
C VAL A 100 1.34 1.54 -0.85
N VAL A 101 0.76 2.28 0.07
CA VAL A 101 1.45 2.77 1.27
C VAL A 101 1.96 1.61 2.12
N SER A 102 1.13 0.60 2.31
CA SER A 102 1.43 -0.59 3.10
C SER A 102 2.44 -1.54 2.44
N SER A 103 2.80 -1.31 1.16
CA SER A 103 3.76 -2.13 0.42
C SER A 103 5.18 -2.17 1.01
N SER A 104 5.48 -1.33 2.01
CA SER A 104 6.69 -1.46 2.83
C SER A 104 6.65 -2.63 3.81
N LEU A 105 5.48 -3.12 4.15
CA LEU A 105 5.26 -4.20 5.12
C LEU A 105 4.65 -5.44 4.48
N TYR A 106 3.79 -5.23 3.49
CA TYR A 106 2.98 -6.24 2.83
C TYR A 106 3.28 -6.28 1.34
N LEU A 107 3.23 -7.47 0.76
CA LEU A 107 3.41 -7.65 -0.66
C LEU A 107 2.26 -7.01 -1.43
N LEU A 108 2.59 -6.33 -2.53
CA LEU A 108 1.65 -5.87 -3.54
C LEU A 108 1.79 -6.73 -4.78
N GLN A 109 0.70 -7.29 -5.26
CA GLN A 109 0.65 -8.02 -6.52
C GLN A 109 -0.12 -7.21 -7.56
N ILE A 110 0.44 -7.12 -8.76
CA ILE A 110 -0.22 -6.58 -9.94
C ILE A 110 -0.50 -7.76 -10.89
N ASP A 111 -1.76 -7.92 -11.28
CA ASP A 111 -2.24 -8.98 -12.17
C ASP A 111 -3.00 -8.33 -13.34
N ILE A 112 -2.34 -8.24 -14.49
CA ILE A 112 -2.92 -7.64 -15.71
C ILE A 112 -3.61 -8.74 -16.49
N ARG A 113 -4.92 -8.60 -16.69
CA ARG A 113 -5.79 -9.54 -17.39
C ARG A 113 -6.32 -8.89 -18.66
N GLU A 114 -5.51 -8.91 -19.70
CA GLU A 114 -5.82 -8.23 -20.96
C GLU A 114 -7.15 -8.70 -21.59
N ALA A 115 -7.43 -10.01 -21.55
CA ALA A 115 -8.65 -10.56 -22.13
C ALA A 115 -9.94 -10.13 -21.38
N GLU A 116 -9.81 -9.74 -20.11
CA GLU A 116 -10.89 -9.26 -19.25
C GLU A 116 -10.95 -7.73 -19.22
N GLU A 117 -9.98 -7.06 -19.82
CA GLU A 117 -9.79 -5.60 -19.78
C GLU A 117 -9.78 -5.05 -18.35
N ILE A 118 -9.04 -5.75 -17.46
CA ILE A 118 -8.86 -5.32 -16.07
C ILE A 118 -7.40 -5.48 -15.60
N VAL A 119 -7.06 -4.72 -14.58
CA VAL A 119 -5.89 -4.97 -13.73
C VAL A 119 -6.37 -5.20 -12.31
N VAL A 120 -5.90 -6.28 -11.69
CA VAL A 120 -6.21 -6.58 -10.29
C VAL A 120 -4.99 -6.26 -9.43
N LEU A 121 -5.18 -5.37 -8.46
CA LEU A 121 -4.18 -5.01 -7.46
C LEU A 121 -4.53 -5.72 -6.15
N ARG A 122 -3.64 -6.59 -5.66
CA ARG A 122 -3.82 -7.33 -4.41
C ARG A 122 -2.77 -6.92 -3.39
N SER A 123 -3.19 -6.81 -2.15
CA SER A 123 -2.29 -6.58 -1.01
C SER A 123 -2.46 -7.67 0.04
N GLU A 124 -1.36 -8.11 0.66
CA GLU A 124 -1.42 -8.99 1.82
C GLU A 124 -2.07 -8.31 3.04
N SER A 125 -2.10 -6.97 3.06
CA SER A 125 -2.78 -6.22 4.11
C SER A 125 -4.29 -6.48 4.02
N TYR A 126 -4.83 -7.23 4.95
CA TYR A 126 -6.25 -7.63 5.02
C TYR A 126 -6.77 -8.41 3.80
N GLY A 127 -5.89 -8.96 2.97
CA GLY A 127 -6.29 -9.65 1.75
C GLY A 127 -7.01 -8.73 0.76
N GLU A 128 -6.68 -7.44 0.76
CA GLU A 128 -7.34 -6.44 -0.06
C GLU A 128 -7.16 -6.73 -1.55
N GLU A 129 -8.25 -6.72 -2.29
CA GLU A 129 -8.27 -6.83 -3.75
C GLU A 129 -9.02 -5.65 -4.35
N ARG A 130 -8.41 -4.99 -5.34
CA ARG A 130 -8.98 -3.86 -6.05
C ARG A 130 -8.93 -4.11 -7.55
N THR A 131 -10.07 -4.01 -8.21
CA THR A 131 -10.18 -4.10 -9.68
C THR A 131 -10.06 -2.72 -10.29
N VAL A 132 -9.16 -2.58 -11.26
CA VAL A 132 -9.01 -1.42 -12.13
C VAL A 132 -9.60 -1.78 -13.49
N TYR A 133 -10.61 -1.07 -13.94
CA TYR A 133 -11.26 -1.29 -15.22
C TYR A 133 -10.50 -0.58 -16.35
N MET A 134 -10.13 -1.34 -17.39
CA MET A 134 -9.33 -0.86 -18.52
C MET A 134 -10.16 -0.71 -19.81
N ASP A 135 -11.45 -0.93 -19.75
CA ASP A 135 -12.39 -0.97 -20.89
C ASP A 135 -12.91 0.43 -21.32
N GLY A 136 -12.34 1.49 -20.75
CA GLY A 136 -12.70 2.86 -21.11
C GLY A 136 -14.02 3.37 -20.51
N ARG A 137 -14.59 2.64 -19.53
CA ARG A 137 -15.78 3.10 -18.82
C ARG A 137 -15.53 4.38 -18.03
N GLU A 138 -16.59 5.09 -17.70
CA GLU A 138 -16.57 6.21 -16.76
C GLU A 138 -16.77 5.72 -15.31
N HIS A 139 -16.45 6.58 -14.34
CA HIS A 139 -16.86 6.33 -12.96
C HIS A 139 -18.38 6.35 -12.81
N PRO A 140 -18.94 5.54 -11.89
CA PRO A 140 -20.37 5.57 -11.60
C PRO A 140 -20.79 6.91 -11.00
N GLY A 141 -22.09 7.10 -10.87
CA GLY A 141 -22.64 8.31 -10.24
C GLY A 141 -22.15 8.51 -8.81
N PRO A 142 -22.24 9.73 -8.28
CA PRO A 142 -21.67 10.09 -6.97
C PRO A 142 -22.34 9.38 -5.79
N ASP A 143 -23.48 8.78 -5.99
CA ASP A 143 -24.24 8.04 -4.97
C ASP A 143 -23.74 6.59 -4.80
N GLU A 144 -23.04 6.05 -5.79
CA GLU A 144 -22.39 4.74 -5.70
C GLU A 144 -21.02 4.89 -5.05
N ARG A 145 -20.83 4.24 -3.89
CA ARG A 145 -19.64 4.37 -3.07
C ARG A 145 -19.01 3.01 -2.77
N PHE A 146 -17.69 2.98 -2.67
CA PHE A 146 -16.90 1.76 -2.46
C PHE A 146 -15.82 2.01 -1.42
N ILE A 147 -15.51 1.04 -0.58
CA ILE A 147 -14.47 1.15 0.46
C ILE A 147 -13.12 1.50 -0.16
N THR A 148 -12.69 0.75 -1.17
CA THR A 148 -11.41 0.99 -1.88
C THR A 148 -11.50 2.05 -2.97
N GLY A 149 -12.69 2.62 -3.20
CA GLY A 149 -13.02 3.47 -4.33
C GLY A 149 -13.31 2.65 -5.60
N HIS A 150 -13.85 3.32 -6.62
CA HIS A 150 -14.00 2.78 -7.98
C HIS A 150 -12.80 3.21 -8.81
N SER A 151 -12.09 2.26 -9.42
CA SER A 151 -10.86 2.50 -10.18
C SER A 151 -11.05 2.22 -11.66
N ILE A 152 -10.67 3.19 -12.49
CA ILE A 152 -10.52 3.04 -13.94
C ILE A 152 -9.07 3.26 -14.31
N GLY A 153 -8.62 2.68 -15.42
CA GLY A 153 -7.23 2.82 -15.84
C GLY A 153 -7.05 2.91 -17.34
N TRP A 154 -5.89 3.39 -17.73
CA TRP A 154 -5.46 3.45 -19.14
C TRP A 154 -3.94 3.44 -19.19
N TRP A 155 -3.42 3.21 -20.40
CA TRP A 155 -1.99 3.29 -20.65
C TRP A 155 -1.63 4.64 -21.25
N GLU A 156 -0.63 5.31 -20.68
CA GLU A 156 0.08 6.45 -21.27
C GLU A 156 1.49 5.99 -21.65
N ALA A 157 1.67 5.61 -22.91
CA ALA A 157 2.87 4.94 -23.39
C ALA A 157 3.19 3.66 -22.56
N ASP A 158 4.23 3.70 -21.72
CA ASP A 158 4.69 2.61 -20.86
C ASP A 158 4.19 2.72 -19.40
N THR A 159 3.36 3.71 -19.12
CA THR A 159 2.86 4.02 -17.78
C THR A 159 1.40 3.60 -17.63
N LEU A 160 1.11 2.71 -16.70
CA LEU A 160 -0.26 2.45 -16.27
C LEU A 160 -0.72 3.60 -15.37
N VAL A 161 -1.79 4.27 -15.77
CA VAL A 161 -2.45 5.31 -14.98
C VAL A 161 -3.73 4.74 -14.40
N VAL A 162 -3.94 4.94 -13.11
CA VAL A 162 -5.15 4.49 -12.39
C VAL A 162 -5.79 5.68 -11.70
N ASP A 163 -7.02 5.99 -12.08
CA ASP A 163 -7.87 7.02 -11.47
C ASP A 163 -8.87 6.35 -10.53
N THR A 164 -8.96 6.81 -9.28
CA THR A 164 -9.84 6.22 -8.26
C THR A 164 -10.65 7.29 -7.56
N ARG A 165 -11.96 7.11 -7.57
CA ARG A 165 -12.97 8.00 -6.96
C ARG A 165 -14.06 7.21 -6.25
N ASN A 166 -15.13 7.88 -5.85
CA ASN A 166 -16.33 7.26 -5.27
C ASN A 166 -16.04 6.45 -4.00
N PHE A 167 -15.28 7.04 -3.08
CA PHE A 167 -14.97 6.43 -1.80
C PHE A 167 -16.15 6.50 -0.84
N GLU A 168 -16.37 5.43 -0.07
CA GLU A 168 -17.19 5.47 1.13
C GLU A 168 -16.51 6.32 2.21
N ASP A 169 -17.31 6.83 3.15
CA ASP A 169 -16.76 7.43 4.38
C ASP A 169 -16.06 6.34 5.19
N HIS A 170 -14.74 6.44 5.27
CA HIS A 170 -13.90 5.46 5.91
C HIS A 170 -12.82 6.16 6.74
N ARG A 171 -12.69 5.76 8.01
CA ARG A 171 -11.85 6.47 9.00
C ARG A 171 -10.35 6.39 8.74
N SER A 172 -9.89 5.65 7.76
CA SER A 172 -8.47 5.38 7.56
C SER A 172 -8.09 5.34 6.08
N PRO A 173 -8.00 6.47 5.39
CA PRO A 173 -7.65 6.48 3.96
C PRO A 173 -6.26 5.89 3.68
N TYR A 174 -5.27 6.11 4.53
CA TYR A 174 -3.99 5.41 4.59
C TYR A 174 -3.24 5.59 5.90
N GLN A 175 -3.80 6.37 6.81
CA GLN A 175 -3.36 6.53 8.19
C GLN A 175 -4.57 6.56 9.11
N THR A 176 -4.35 6.24 10.36
CA THR A 176 -5.41 6.15 11.34
C THR A 176 -6.12 7.49 11.55
N GLY A 177 -7.44 7.46 11.49
CA GLY A 177 -8.29 8.53 11.98
C GLY A 177 -8.68 9.62 11.00
N VAL A 178 -8.17 9.63 9.79
CA VAL A 178 -8.59 10.60 8.77
C VAL A 178 -9.60 9.93 7.84
N PRO A 179 -10.86 10.38 7.79
CA PRO A 179 -11.89 9.83 6.92
C PRO A 179 -11.56 10.05 5.43
N SER A 180 -12.19 9.28 4.56
CA SER A 180 -12.26 9.61 3.14
C SER A 180 -13.42 10.55 2.89
N GLY A 181 -13.15 11.70 2.28
CA GLY A 181 -14.20 12.65 1.88
C GLY A 181 -14.98 12.19 0.65
N GLY A 182 -16.17 12.76 0.45
CA GLY A 182 -16.98 12.49 -0.71
C GLY A 182 -16.35 12.91 -2.05
N GLN A 183 -15.37 13.81 -2.01
CA GLN A 183 -14.62 14.31 -3.15
C GLN A 183 -13.20 13.75 -3.23
N LYS A 184 -12.87 12.78 -2.39
CA LYS A 184 -11.54 12.14 -2.42
C LYS A 184 -11.25 11.58 -3.80
N HIS A 185 -10.05 11.88 -4.30
CA HIS A 185 -9.56 11.48 -5.62
C HIS A 185 -8.11 11.04 -5.50
N VAL A 186 -7.79 9.88 -6.06
CA VAL A 186 -6.44 9.33 -6.08
C VAL A 186 -6.07 8.99 -7.52
N VAL A 187 -4.93 9.47 -7.99
CA VAL A 187 -4.35 9.07 -9.27
C VAL A 187 -3.01 8.41 -9.03
N GLU A 188 -2.86 7.18 -9.48
CA GLU A 188 -1.64 6.40 -9.36
C GLU A 188 -1.01 6.19 -10.74
N ARG A 189 0.32 6.23 -10.81
CA ARG A 189 1.10 6.08 -12.04
C ARG A 189 2.19 5.04 -11.80
N TYR A 190 2.11 3.93 -12.50
CA TYR A 190 3.03 2.80 -12.38
C TYR A 190 3.87 2.71 -13.66
N ARG A 191 5.16 2.90 -13.55
CA ARG A 191 6.10 2.78 -14.66
C ARG A 191 7.25 1.85 -14.30
N LEU A 192 7.51 0.86 -15.15
CA LEU A 192 8.68 0.00 -15.00
C LEU A 192 9.95 0.81 -15.37
N ASN A 193 11.00 0.71 -14.56
CA ASN A 193 12.28 1.30 -14.90
C ASN A 193 12.96 0.55 -16.07
N GLU A 194 13.94 1.17 -16.74
CA GLU A 194 14.60 0.62 -17.91
C GLU A 194 15.27 -0.73 -17.65
N GLU A 195 15.79 -0.94 -16.44
CA GLU A 195 16.42 -2.19 -16.02
C GLU A 195 15.43 -3.31 -15.69
N GLY A 196 14.15 -3.03 -15.61
CA GLY A 196 13.12 -4.00 -15.27
C GLY A 196 13.17 -4.49 -13.81
N THR A 197 13.81 -3.76 -12.93
CA THR A 197 14.01 -4.15 -11.52
C THR A 197 13.01 -3.51 -10.55
N ARG A 198 12.40 -2.39 -10.96
CA ARG A 198 11.54 -1.56 -10.10
C ARG A 198 10.39 -0.96 -10.88
N ILE A 199 9.27 -0.78 -10.18
CA ILE A 199 8.24 0.17 -10.57
C ILE A 199 8.55 1.51 -9.93
N GLU A 200 8.63 2.55 -10.73
CA GLU A 200 8.58 3.94 -10.28
C GLU A 200 7.10 4.30 -10.11
N LEU A 201 6.65 4.28 -8.87
CA LEU A 201 5.27 4.61 -8.54
C LEU A 201 5.20 6.05 -8.03
N GLU A 202 4.30 6.82 -8.61
CA GLU A 202 3.84 8.10 -8.07
C GLU A 202 2.34 8.02 -7.85
N PHE A 203 1.85 8.55 -6.75
CA PHE A 203 0.43 8.84 -6.61
C PHE A 203 0.19 10.26 -6.12
N THR A 204 -0.94 10.81 -6.53
CA THR A 204 -1.51 12.04 -5.99
C THR A 204 -2.76 11.68 -5.20
N LEU A 205 -2.95 12.34 -4.06
CA LEU A 205 -4.16 12.25 -3.26
C LEU A 205 -4.70 13.65 -3.03
N GLU A 206 -5.91 13.86 -3.48
CA GLU A 206 -6.70 15.06 -3.26
C GLU A 206 -7.93 14.70 -2.42
N ASP A 207 -8.15 15.42 -1.34
CA ASP A 207 -9.36 15.33 -0.53
C ASP A 207 -9.64 16.69 0.13
N PRO A 208 -10.33 17.60 -0.59
CA PRO A 208 -10.53 18.96 -0.10
C PRO A 208 -11.36 19.03 1.18
N GLU A 209 -12.02 17.94 1.56
CA GLU A 209 -12.77 17.86 2.79
C GLU A 209 -11.87 17.72 4.02
N TYR A 210 -10.74 17.02 3.91
CA TYR A 210 -9.86 16.71 5.04
C TYR A 210 -8.40 17.14 4.85
N LEU A 211 -7.97 17.39 3.62
CA LEU A 211 -6.61 17.84 3.31
C LEU A 211 -6.59 19.33 2.97
N ALA A 212 -5.54 20.01 3.41
CA ALA A 212 -5.29 21.41 3.08
C ALA A 212 -4.63 21.56 1.71
N GLU A 213 -3.88 20.55 1.27
CA GLU A 213 -3.10 20.56 0.04
C GLU A 213 -3.16 19.20 -0.64
N LEU A 214 -2.99 19.21 -1.96
CA LEU A 214 -2.74 18.01 -2.75
C LEU A 214 -1.49 17.30 -2.24
N MET A 215 -1.59 16.02 -1.95
CA MET A 215 -0.44 15.20 -1.61
C MET A 215 0.11 14.52 -2.86
N VAL A 216 1.42 14.60 -3.03
CA VAL A 216 2.17 13.82 -4.04
C VAL A 216 3.16 12.93 -3.33
N HIS A 217 3.12 11.65 -3.61
CA HIS A 217 4.03 10.67 -3.03
C HIS A 217 4.66 9.79 -4.12
N ARG A 218 5.96 9.58 -3.99
CA ARG A 218 6.74 8.68 -4.86
C ARG A 218 7.30 7.52 -4.06
N ARG A 219 7.18 6.33 -4.64
CA ARG A 219 7.65 5.13 -4.00
C ARG A 219 8.18 4.12 -5.03
N PRO A 220 9.46 3.76 -4.99
CA PRO A 220 9.95 2.64 -5.79
C PRO A 220 9.46 1.32 -5.19
N LEU A 221 8.94 0.45 -6.03
CA LEU A 221 8.58 -0.93 -5.69
C LEU A 221 9.56 -1.87 -6.36
N MET A 222 10.21 -2.72 -5.59
CA MET A 222 11.19 -3.69 -6.09
C MET A 222 10.48 -4.95 -6.60
N TYR A 223 10.90 -5.45 -7.77
CA TYR A 223 10.42 -6.71 -8.29
C TYR A 223 10.82 -7.87 -7.40
N SER A 224 9.86 -8.66 -6.94
CA SER A 224 10.05 -9.66 -5.90
C SER A 224 9.40 -11.01 -6.24
N PRO A 225 9.77 -11.64 -7.38
CA PRO A 225 9.14 -12.88 -7.86
C PRO A 225 9.36 -14.08 -6.94
N HIS A 226 10.36 -14.00 -6.06
CA HIS A 226 10.69 -15.04 -5.08
C HIS A 226 9.80 -15.00 -3.83
N LEU A 227 9.05 -13.91 -3.65
CA LEU A 227 8.10 -13.79 -2.56
C LEU A 227 6.73 -14.35 -2.98
N THR A 228 6.13 -15.12 -2.10
CA THR A 228 4.78 -15.65 -2.27
C THR A 228 3.80 -14.78 -1.51
N MET A 229 2.72 -14.39 -2.16
CA MET A 229 1.64 -13.67 -1.51
C MET A 229 0.89 -14.61 -0.56
N PHE A 230 0.77 -14.20 0.68
CA PHE A 230 -0.09 -14.85 1.64
C PHE A 230 -1.40 -14.05 1.74
N PRO A 231 -2.55 -14.64 1.36
CA PRO A 231 -3.81 -13.98 1.62
C PRO A 231 -3.95 -13.80 3.13
N GLY A 232 -3.95 -12.55 3.57
CA GLY A 232 -4.13 -12.21 4.97
C GLY A 232 -5.54 -12.58 5.41
N GLU A 233 -5.71 -13.76 5.97
CA GLU A 233 -6.98 -14.11 6.62
C GLU A 233 -7.10 -13.31 7.91
N CYS A 234 -7.96 -12.31 7.90
CA CYS A 234 -8.27 -11.57 9.09
C CYS A 234 -9.21 -12.42 9.98
N ASN A 235 -8.87 -12.52 11.25
CA ASN A 235 -9.68 -13.22 12.24
C ASN A 235 -10.41 -12.22 13.15
N LEU A 236 -11.72 -12.11 12.97
CA LEU A 236 -12.58 -11.18 13.73
C LEU A 236 -12.47 -11.35 15.24
N GLU A 237 -12.32 -12.58 15.74
CA GLU A 237 -12.14 -12.81 17.17
C GLU A 237 -10.81 -12.24 17.68
N SER A 238 -9.77 -12.36 16.88
CA SER A 238 -8.45 -11.83 17.24
C SER A 238 -8.44 -10.30 17.21
N THR A 239 -9.03 -9.69 16.20
CA THR A 239 -9.06 -8.22 16.05
C THR A 239 -9.96 -7.56 17.08
N SER A 240 -11.12 -8.16 17.41
CA SER A 240 -12.05 -7.62 18.39
C SER A 240 -11.53 -7.66 19.85
N ARG A 241 -10.54 -8.51 20.14
CA ARG A 241 -9.93 -8.58 21.50
C ARG A 241 -9.20 -7.32 21.91
N PHE A 242 -8.75 -6.51 20.95
CA PHE A 242 -8.04 -5.26 21.22
C PHE A 242 -8.97 -4.06 21.29
N VAL A 243 -10.23 -4.23 20.92
CA VAL A 243 -11.23 -3.16 20.95
C VAL A 243 -11.83 -3.10 22.35
N ARG A 244 -11.70 -1.95 23.00
CA ARG A 244 -12.36 -1.66 24.28
C ARG A 244 -13.66 -0.93 23.96
N GLY A 245 -14.79 -1.58 24.22
CA GLY A 245 -16.12 -1.00 24.09
C GLY A 245 -16.33 0.18 25.01
#